data_9b8b759933e71fe9884357915a9132ec
#
_entry.id   9b8b759933e71fe9884357915a9132ec
#
_cell.length_a   1.000
_cell.length_b   1.000
_cell.length_c   1.000
_cell.angle_alpha   90.00
_cell.angle_beta   90.00
_cell.angle_gamma   90.00
#
_symmetry.space_group_name_H-M   'P 1'
#
loop_
_entity.id
_entity.type
_entity.pdbx_description
1 polymer ?
#
loop_
_entity_poly.entity_id
_entity_poly.type
_entity_poly.pdbx_seq_one_letter_code
_entity_poly.pdbx_strand_id
1 'polypeptide(L)'
;PHPPPRRPRATRILPGRPKPRRNKGFEETHREMIETAVRMISERGVEAVSIAALAREMGINRTTVYYHFDSREALMEAVAAWATAQLDQGMDESVGRPERIAQISRFALANPDLIKLWIEDFVSGSDIRNSYTHWDEMVAGTQVTLNERFPGEGVDAPVYCSMTLSAAIIGPRVVANNVAPGMDREKPPRRFLREHLRVLRRDGLL
;
A
#
# COMPACT_ATOMS: atom_id res chain seq x y z
N PRO A 1 -41.25 -14.18 -71.53
CA PRO A 1 -40.77 -14.80 -70.27
C PRO A 1 -39.70 -13.94 -69.73
N HIS A 2 -39.98 -13.34 -68.54
CA HIS A 2 -39.04 -12.56 -67.83
C HIS A 2 -38.25 -13.49 -66.82
N PRO A 3 -36.92 -13.31 -66.66
CA PRO A 3 -36.19 -14.10 -65.71
C PRO A 3 -36.51 -13.66 -64.26
N PRO A 4 -36.46 -14.57 -63.30
CA PRO A 4 -36.79 -14.28 -61.90
C PRO A 4 -35.77 -13.35 -61.25
N PRO A 5 -36.18 -12.55 -60.23
CA PRO A 5 -35.30 -11.61 -59.57
C PRO A 5 -34.19 -12.33 -58.71
N ARG A 6 -32.96 -11.84 -58.83
CA ARG A 6 -31.79 -12.35 -58.05
C ARG A 6 -32.00 -12.07 -56.58
N ARG A 7 -31.85 -13.11 -55.74
CA ARG A 7 -31.83 -12.99 -54.26
C ARG A 7 -30.63 -12.13 -53.79
N PRO A 8 -30.82 -11.26 -52.82
CA PRO A 8 -29.70 -10.48 -52.25
C PRO A 8 -28.71 -11.42 -51.57
N ARG A 9 -27.40 -11.21 -51.82
CA ARG A 9 -26.31 -11.89 -51.16
C ARG A 9 -26.33 -11.53 -49.67
N ALA A 10 -26.39 -12.53 -48.80
CA ALA A 10 -26.21 -12.37 -47.36
C ALA A 10 -24.84 -11.77 -47.09
N THR A 11 -24.82 -10.59 -46.49
CA THR A 11 -23.60 -9.94 -45.97
C THR A 11 -23.04 -10.79 -44.82
N ARG A 12 -21.93 -11.45 -45.08
CA ARG A 12 -21.21 -12.25 -44.11
C ARG A 12 -20.66 -11.29 -43.03
N ILE A 13 -21.31 -11.24 -41.86
CA ILE A 13 -20.80 -10.54 -40.68
C ILE A 13 -19.54 -11.30 -40.28
N LEU A 14 -18.39 -10.70 -40.51
CA LEU A 14 -17.12 -11.21 -39.97
C LEU A 14 -17.14 -11.04 -38.43
N PRO A 15 -16.76 -12.07 -37.67
CA PRO A 15 -16.66 -11.94 -36.24
C PRO A 15 -15.63 -10.87 -35.91
N GLY A 16 -16.00 -9.92 -35.02
CA GLY A 16 -15.15 -8.82 -34.57
C GLY A 16 -13.80 -9.35 -34.09
N ARG A 17 -12.73 -8.70 -34.54
CA ARG A 17 -11.37 -8.96 -34.09
C ARG A 17 -11.35 -8.99 -32.56
N PRO A 18 -10.81 -10.03 -31.90
CA PRO A 18 -10.63 -10.02 -30.45
C PRO A 18 -9.72 -8.85 -30.08
N LYS A 19 -10.17 -8.04 -29.12
CA LYS A 19 -9.35 -6.96 -28.53
C LYS A 19 -8.01 -7.53 -28.04
N PRO A 20 -6.88 -6.85 -28.26
CA PRO A 20 -5.58 -7.43 -28.06
C PRO A 20 -5.32 -7.79 -26.58
N ARG A 21 -4.81 -8.99 -26.35
CA ARG A 21 -4.23 -9.51 -25.08
C ARG A 21 -3.10 -8.64 -24.51
N ARG A 22 -2.76 -7.54 -25.17
CA ARG A 22 -1.60 -6.68 -24.94
C ARG A 22 -1.63 -5.94 -23.61
N ASN A 23 -2.82 -5.51 -23.10
CA ASN A 23 -2.91 -4.78 -21.85
C ASN A 23 -2.73 -5.68 -20.62
N LYS A 24 -3.24 -6.91 -20.66
CA LYS A 24 -3.13 -7.83 -19.50
C LYS A 24 -1.69 -8.25 -19.23
N GLY A 25 -0.90 -8.50 -20.26
CA GLY A 25 0.51 -8.83 -20.10
C GLY A 25 1.37 -7.65 -19.62
N PHE A 26 1.02 -6.41 -20.03
CA PHE A 26 1.71 -5.20 -19.56
C PHE A 26 1.49 -4.98 -18.06
N GLU A 27 0.24 -4.95 -17.62
CA GLU A 27 -0.13 -4.75 -16.21
C GLU A 27 0.44 -5.84 -15.30
N GLU A 28 0.43 -7.09 -15.76
CA GLU A 28 0.99 -8.22 -15.01
C GLU A 28 2.50 -8.08 -14.85
N THR A 29 3.22 -7.79 -15.93
CA THR A 29 4.69 -7.59 -15.89
C THR A 29 5.05 -6.35 -15.07
N HIS A 30 4.29 -5.26 -15.19
CA HIS A 30 4.49 -4.05 -14.39
C HIS A 30 4.40 -4.35 -12.90
N ARG A 31 3.36 -5.07 -12.48
CA ARG A 31 3.16 -5.50 -11.09
C ARG A 31 4.30 -6.42 -10.62
N GLU A 32 4.69 -7.42 -11.41
CA GLU A 32 5.79 -8.32 -11.08
C GLU A 32 7.12 -7.59 -10.88
N MET A 33 7.37 -6.53 -11.65
CA MET A 33 8.55 -5.67 -11.48
C MET A 33 8.53 -4.97 -10.12
N ILE A 34 7.40 -4.39 -9.73
CA ILE A 34 7.24 -3.73 -8.42
C ILE A 34 7.43 -4.75 -7.29
N GLU A 35 6.76 -5.90 -7.34
CA GLU A 35 6.87 -6.96 -6.32
C GLU A 35 8.30 -7.50 -6.20
N THR A 36 9.01 -7.62 -7.33
CA THR A 36 10.42 -8.03 -7.33
C THR A 36 11.31 -6.95 -6.70
N ALA A 37 11.09 -5.67 -7.02
CA ALA A 37 11.81 -4.57 -6.40
C ALA A 37 11.56 -4.51 -4.89
N VAL A 38 10.32 -4.69 -4.45
CA VAL A 38 9.94 -4.78 -3.02
C VAL A 38 10.71 -5.91 -2.33
N ARG A 39 10.77 -7.11 -2.94
CA ARG A 39 11.56 -8.22 -2.40
C ARG A 39 13.05 -7.89 -2.32
N MET A 40 13.62 -7.29 -3.37
CA MET A 40 15.03 -6.86 -3.38
C MET A 40 15.33 -5.86 -2.25
N ILE A 41 14.42 -4.90 -2.01
CA ILE A 41 14.55 -3.94 -0.92
C ILE A 41 14.53 -4.66 0.43
N SER A 42 13.58 -5.55 0.64
CA SER A 42 13.44 -6.30 1.90
C SER A 42 14.64 -7.19 2.21
N GLU A 43 15.27 -7.78 1.20
CA GLU A 43 16.41 -8.69 1.35
C GLU A 43 17.76 -7.96 1.41
N ARG A 44 17.94 -6.89 0.64
CA ARG A 44 19.26 -6.28 0.35
C ARG A 44 19.31 -4.77 0.52
N GLY A 45 18.19 -4.14 0.95
CA GLY A 45 18.06 -2.70 1.13
C GLY A 45 17.79 -1.92 -0.17
N VAL A 46 17.43 -0.65 -0.02
CA VAL A 46 17.01 0.26 -1.12
C VAL A 46 18.10 0.42 -2.18
N GLU A 47 19.37 0.45 -1.76
CA GLU A 47 20.52 0.65 -2.66
C GLU A 47 20.76 -0.53 -3.61
N ALA A 48 20.19 -1.71 -3.31
CA ALA A 48 20.28 -2.87 -4.21
C ALA A 48 19.40 -2.72 -5.46
N VAL A 49 18.44 -1.78 -5.47
CA VAL A 49 17.49 -1.61 -6.57
C VAL A 49 18.03 -0.64 -7.61
N SER A 50 18.20 -1.14 -8.81
CA SER A 50 18.45 -0.38 -10.03
C SER A 50 17.77 -1.06 -11.21
N ILE A 51 17.55 -0.33 -12.32
CA ILE A 51 16.98 -0.90 -13.55
C ILE A 51 17.76 -2.14 -14.00
N ALA A 52 19.11 -2.06 -13.93
CA ALA A 52 19.96 -3.18 -14.31
C ALA A 52 19.88 -4.38 -13.35
N ALA A 53 19.78 -4.12 -12.05
CA ALA A 53 19.65 -5.15 -11.04
C ALA A 53 18.29 -5.84 -11.13
N LEU A 54 17.20 -5.06 -11.31
CA LEU A 54 15.84 -5.58 -11.49
C LEU A 54 15.75 -6.47 -12.75
N ALA A 55 16.27 -5.99 -13.89
CA ALA A 55 16.30 -6.76 -15.13
C ALA A 55 17.01 -8.11 -14.95
N ARG A 56 18.17 -8.11 -14.28
CA ARG A 56 18.93 -9.33 -13.98
C ARG A 56 18.18 -10.26 -13.04
N GLU A 57 17.54 -9.74 -12.00
CA GLU A 57 16.77 -10.51 -11.03
C GLU A 57 15.59 -11.23 -11.69
N MET A 58 14.92 -10.56 -12.62
CA MET A 58 13.79 -11.09 -13.36
C MET A 58 14.17 -11.92 -14.61
N GLY A 59 15.44 -11.94 -14.98
CA GLY A 59 15.89 -12.62 -16.20
C GLY A 59 15.38 -11.99 -17.51
N ILE A 60 15.14 -10.69 -17.51
CA ILE A 60 14.61 -9.93 -18.66
C ILE A 60 15.61 -8.88 -19.16
N ASN A 61 15.33 -8.29 -20.34
CA ASN A 61 16.14 -7.24 -20.90
C ASN A 61 15.86 -5.90 -20.19
N ARG A 62 16.90 -5.07 -20.01
CA ARG A 62 16.78 -3.69 -19.48
C ARG A 62 15.78 -2.85 -20.28
N THR A 63 15.73 -3.03 -21.60
CA THR A 63 14.76 -2.35 -22.47
C THR A 63 13.32 -2.65 -22.05
N THR A 64 13.06 -3.88 -21.60
CA THR A 64 11.73 -4.26 -21.08
C THR A 64 11.42 -3.50 -19.80
N VAL A 65 12.40 -3.33 -18.90
CA VAL A 65 12.20 -2.53 -17.68
C VAL A 65 11.96 -1.07 -18.02
N TYR A 66 12.76 -0.48 -18.94
CA TYR A 66 12.56 0.90 -19.39
C TYR A 66 11.22 1.14 -20.10
N TYR A 67 10.61 0.11 -20.67
CA TYR A 67 9.25 0.22 -21.24
C TYR A 67 8.17 0.44 -20.14
N HIS A 68 8.46 0.04 -18.89
CA HIS A 68 7.56 0.19 -17.75
C HIS A 68 7.93 1.35 -16.82
N PHE A 69 9.22 1.66 -16.71
CA PHE A 69 9.75 2.69 -15.80
C PHE A 69 10.87 3.47 -16.50
N ASP A 70 10.64 4.75 -16.73
CA ASP A 70 11.59 5.62 -17.43
C ASP A 70 12.92 5.82 -16.66
N SER A 71 12.89 5.66 -15.34
CA SER A 71 14.04 5.83 -14.47
C SER A 71 13.96 4.96 -13.21
N ARG A 72 15.06 4.92 -12.43
CA ARG A 72 15.07 4.30 -11.09
C ARG A 72 14.08 5.02 -10.16
N GLU A 73 14.01 6.33 -10.25
CA GLU A 73 13.13 7.18 -9.45
C GLU A 73 11.66 6.81 -9.71
N ALA A 74 11.24 6.67 -10.98
CA ALA A 74 9.90 6.23 -11.35
C ALA A 74 9.57 4.83 -10.80
N LEU A 75 10.54 3.91 -10.81
CA LEU A 75 10.39 2.59 -10.17
C LEU A 75 10.22 2.72 -8.66
N MET A 76 11.01 3.58 -8.01
CA MET A 76 10.92 3.78 -6.55
C MET A 76 9.61 4.46 -6.12
N GLU A 77 9.10 5.40 -6.92
CA GLU A 77 7.76 5.99 -6.72
C GLU A 77 6.67 4.92 -6.80
N ALA A 78 6.74 4.01 -7.78
CA ALA A 78 5.79 2.92 -7.89
C ALA A 78 5.88 1.92 -6.72
N VAL A 79 7.09 1.66 -6.21
CA VAL A 79 7.31 0.86 -5.00
C VAL A 79 6.71 1.55 -3.76
N ALA A 80 6.91 2.86 -3.60
CA ALA A 80 6.32 3.63 -2.51
C ALA A 80 4.79 3.63 -2.59
N ALA A 81 4.22 3.83 -3.77
CA ALA A 81 2.78 3.75 -4.00
C ALA A 81 2.22 2.35 -3.68
N TRP A 82 2.95 1.30 -4.05
CA TRP A 82 2.58 -0.08 -3.69
C TRP A 82 2.60 -0.30 -2.17
N ALA A 83 3.64 0.17 -1.48
CA ALA A 83 3.73 0.06 -0.02
C ALA A 83 2.58 0.81 0.68
N THR A 84 2.24 2.01 0.19
CA THR A 84 1.10 2.79 0.67
C THR A 84 -0.22 2.05 0.46
N ALA A 85 -0.44 1.46 -0.73
CA ALA A 85 -1.63 0.67 -1.00
C ALA A 85 -1.76 -0.56 -0.08
N GLN A 86 -0.63 -1.19 0.32
CA GLN A 86 -0.66 -2.28 1.31
C GLN A 86 -1.07 -1.78 2.70
N LEU A 87 -0.66 -0.58 3.08
CA LEU A 87 -1.10 0.04 4.34
C LEU A 87 -2.57 0.45 4.27
N ASP A 88 -3.02 1.00 3.14
CA ASP A 88 -4.41 1.40 2.91
C ASP A 88 -5.38 0.19 2.89
N GLN A 89 -4.95 -0.95 2.34
CA GLN A 89 -5.71 -2.21 2.45
C GLN A 89 -5.91 -2.65 3.91
N GLY A 90 -4.96 -2.35 4.80
CA GLY A 90 -5.13 -2.51 6.25
C GLY A 90 -6.21 -1.58 6.84
N MET A 91 -6.71 -0.61 6.08
CA MET A 91 -7.78 0.31 6.48
C MET A 91 -9.16 -0.12 5.98
N ASP A 92 -9.29 -1.26 5.32
CA ASP A 92 -10.57 -1.80 4.86
C ASP A 92 -11.58 -1.91 6.02
N GLU A 93 -12.70 -1.20 5.91
CA GLU A 93 -13.74 -1.15 6.94
C GLU A 93 -14.44 -2.50 7.17
N SER A 94 -14.36 -3.43 6.22
CA SER A 94 -14.85 -4.79 6.38
C SER A 94 -14.08 -5.59 7.45
N VAL A 95 -12.85 -5.15 7.75
CA VAL A 95 -11.99 -5.75 8.79
C VAL A 95 -12.08 -4.91 10.07
N GLY A 96 -12.32 -5.54 11.20
CA GLY A 96 -12.39 -4.86 12.49
C GLY A 96 -11.11 -4.05 12.80
N ARG A 97 -11.27 -2.88 13.38
CA ARG A 97 -10.14 -1.95 13.67
C ARG A 97 -8.94 -2.62 14.38
N PRO A 98 -9.13 -3.51 15.39
CA PRO A 98 -8.01 -4.19 16.02
C PRO A 98 -7.17 -5.02 15.04
N GLU A 99 -7.82 -5.73 14.12
CA GLU A 99 -7.12 -6.55 13.13
C GLU A 99 -6.42 -5.69 12.09
N ARG A 100 -7.02 -4.57 11.67
CA ARG A 100 -6.36 -3.59 10.77
C ARG A 100 -5.05 -3.07 11.36
N ILE A 101 -5.07 -2.66 12.63
CA ILE A 101 -3.87 -2.20 13.34
C ILE A 101 -2.82 -3.32 13.44
N ALA A 102 -3.26 -4.56 13.69
CA ALA A 102 -2.37 -5.71 13.72
C ALA A 102 -1.73 -5.99 12.35
N GLN A 103 -2.49 -5.85 11.26
CA GLN A 103 -1.99 -6.00 9.89
C GLN A 103 -0.95 -4.94 9.55
N ILE A 104 -1.22 -3.65 9.83
CA ILE A 104 -0.28 -2.54 9.66
C ILE A 104 1.01 -2.82 10.44
N SER A 105 0.90 -3.20 11.69
CA SER A 105 2.05 -3.50 12.54
C SER A 105 2.89 -4.68 12.01
N ARG A 106 2.26 -5.75 11.52
CA ARG A 106 2.94 -6.90 10.91
C ARG A 106 3.66 -6.49 9.62
N PHE A 107 2.98 -5.74 8.75
CA PHE A 107 3.56 -5.23 7.52
C PHE A 107 4.79 -4.37 7.79
N ALA A 108 4.68 -3.42 8.72
CA ALA A 108 5.77 -2.52 9.09
C ALA A 108 6.99 -3.26 9.65
N LEU A 109 6.78 -4.32 10.42
CA LEU A 109 7.86 -5.16 10.95
C LEU A 109 8.53 -6.01 9.87
N ALA A 110 7.74 -6.55 8.94
CA ALA A 110 8.25 -7.38 7.85
C ALA A 110 9.03 -6.57 6.81
N ASN A 111 8.73 -5.27 6.64
CA ASN A 111 9.23 -4.44 5.55
C ASN A 111 9.91 -3.16 6.04
N PRO A 112 11.00 -3.24 6.83
CA PRO A 112 11.63 -2.07 7.46
C PRO A 112 12.11 -1.00 6.50
N ASP A 113 12.64 -1.40 5.34
CA ASP A 113 13.20 -0.45 4.37
C ASP A 113 12.09 0.24 3.56
N LEU A 114 10.96 -0.43 3.32
CA LEU A 114 9.76 0.21 2.77
C LEU A 114 9.18 1.24 3.74
N ILE A 115 9.19 0.93 5.04
CA ILE A 115 8.74 1.87 6.06
C ILE A 115 9.67 3.09 6.17
N LYS A 116 10.98 2.93 5.97
CA LYS A 116 11.89 4.09 5.89
C LYS A 116 11.56 5.00 4.72
N LEU A 117 11.33 4.44 3.52
CA LEU A 117 10.90 5.21 2.35
C LEU A 117 9.58 5.95 2.62
N TRP A 118 8.61 5.26 3.22
CA TRP A 118 7.33 5.85 3.56
C TRP A 118 7.47 7.00 4.58
N ILE A 119 8.32 6.83 5.61
CA ILE A 119 8.58 7.90 6.60
C ILE A 119 9.27 9.09 5.93
N GLU A 120 10.21 8.85 5.02
CA GLU A 120 10.92 9.91 4.30
C GLU A 120 9.94 10.75 3.45
N ASP A 121 9.04 10.10 2.70
CA ASP A 121 7.99 10.78 1.96
C ASP A 121 7.05 11.57 2.88
N PHE A 122 6.66 10.98 4.01
CA PHE A 122 5.76 11.59 4.99
C PHE A 122 6.36 12.81 5.70
N VAL A 123 7.66 12.77 5.98
CA VAL A 123 8.38 13.89 6.63
C VAL A 123 8.73 14.98 5.62
N SER A 124 8.83 14.67 4.34
CA SER A 124 9.17 15.63 3.28
C SER A 124 8.04 16.61 2.95
N GLY A 125 6.84 16.42 3.48
CA GLY A 125 5.72 17.35 3.38
C GLY A 125 4.68 17.01 2.31
N SER A 126 4.61 15.77 1.86
CA SER A 126 3.50 15.29 1.03
C SER A 126 2.17 15.36 1.77
N ASP A 127 1.09 15.72 1.06
CA ASP A 127 -0.25 15.68 1.65
C ASP A 127 -0.63 14.23 1.96
N ILE A 128 -0.99 13.96 3.22
CA ILE A 128 -1.37 12.62 3.70
C ILE A 128 -2.50 11.99 2.87
N ARG A 129 -3.38 12.82 2.29
CA ARG A 129 -4.49 12.39 1.43
C ARG A 129 -4.05 11.70 0.15
N ASN A 130 -2.84 12.03 -0.33
CA ASN A 130 -2.25 11.35 -1.48
C ASN A 130 -1.89 9.89 -1.17
N SER A 131 -1.60 9.61 0.09
CA SER A 131 -1.18 8.28 0.57
C SER A 131 -2.31 7.52 1.26
N TYR A 132 -3.33 8.20 1.77
CA TYR A 132 -4.46 7.61 2.49
C TYR A 132 -5.79 8.17 1.96
N THR A 133 -6.43 7.43 1.06
CA THR A 133 -7.68 7.83 0.40
C THR A 133 -8.84 8.05 1.39
N HIS A 134 -8.86 7.31 2.50
CA HIS A 134 -9.89 7.40 3.54
C HIS A 134 -9.50 8.26 4.76
N TRP A 135 -8.46 9.11 4.60
CA TRP A 135 -8.00 9.95 5.71
C TRP A 135 -9.08 10.87 6.28
N ASP A 136 -9.78 11.61 5.43
CA ASP A 136 -10.78 12.58 5.87
C ASP A 136 -11.98 11.90 6.55
N GLU A 137 -12.39 10.72 6.06
CA GLU A 137 -13.48 9.92 6.67
C GLU A 137 -13.05 9.39 8.04
N MET A 138 -11.82 8.88 8.14
CA MET A 138 -11.25 8.40 9.41
C MET A 138 -11.15 9.53 10.43
N VAL A 139 -10.69 10.71 10.03
CA VAL A 139 -10.60 11.91 10.89
C VAL A 139 -11.97 12.35 11.34
N ALA A 140 -12.95 12.43 10.43
CA ALA A 140 -14.31 12.85 10.75
C ALA A 140 -14.97 11.90 11.77
N GLY A 141 -14.89 10.60 11.55
CA GLY A 141 -15.40 9.59 12.47
C GLY A 141 -14.71 9.62 13.85
N THR A 142 -13.40 9.84 13.85
CA THR A 142 -12.62 9.98 15.10
C THR A 142 -13.02 11.24 15.85
N GLN A 143 -13.21 12.37 15.16
CA GLN A 143 -13.63 13.63 15.77
C GLN A 143 -14.97 13.50 16.51
N VAL A 144 -15.97 12.84 15.88
CA VAL A 144 -17.28 12.58 16.51
C VAL A 144 -17.08 11.78 17.80
N THR A 145 -16.38 10.66 17.72
CA THR A 145 -16.15 9.78 18.88
C THR A 145 -15.41 10.49 20.01
N LEU A 146 -14.36 11.25 19.69
CA LEU A 146 -13.58 11.95 20.71
C LEU A 146 -14.34 13.11 21.34
N ASN A 147 -15.17 13.84 20.57
CA ASN A 147 -16.04 14.88 21.13
C ASN A 147 -17.08 14.34 22.11
N GLU A 148 -17.62 13.15 21.84
CA GLU A 148 -18.53 12.44 22.76
C GLU A 148 -17.81 11.98 24.03
N ARG A 149 -16.58 11.51 23.87
CA ARG A 149 -15.79 10.95 24.97
C ARG A 149 -15.17 12.02 25.85
N PHE A 150 -14.77 13.14 25.28
CA PHE A 150 -14.07 14.27 25.92
C PHE A 150 -14.79 15.60 25.64
N PRO A 151 -16.02 15.78 26.14
CA PRO A 151 -16.82 16.96 25.82
C PRO A 151 -16.14 18.22 26.34
N GLY A 152 -15.97 19.20 25.45
CA GLY A 152 -15.39 20.51 25.77
C GLY A 152 -13.85 20.56 25.86
N GLU A 153 -13.14 19.47 25.65
CA GLU A 153 -11.67 19.45 25.69
C GLU A 153 -11.00 19.95 24.40
N GLY A 154 -11.77 20.18 23.32
CA GLY A 154 -11.22 20.69 22.06
C GLY A 154 -10.26 19.73 21.37
N VAL A 155 -10.62 18.45 21.31
CA VAL A 155 -9.75 17.40 20.72
C VAL A 155 -9.49 17.65 19.25
N ASP A 156 -8.21 17.58 18.83
CA ASP A 156 -7.75 17.70 17.45
C ASP A 156 -7.65 16.30 16.81
N ALA A 157 -8.70 15.87 16.11
CA ALA A 157 -8.74 14.55 15.51
C ALA A 157 -7.69 14.33 14.40
N PRO A 158 -7.35 15.28 13.52
CA PRO A 158 -6.22 15.12 12.61
C PRO A 158 -4.90 14.78 13.31
N VAL A 159 -4.58 15.51 14.38
CA VAL A 159 -3.38 15.24 15.19
C VAL A 159 -3.47 13.88 15.87
N TYR A 160 -4.61 13.56 16.49
CA TYR A 160 -4.85 12.27 17.13
C TYR A 160 -4.67 11.09 16.14
N CYS A 161 -5.26 11.20 14.95
CA CYS A 161 -5.14 10.18 13.90
C CYS A 161 -3.68 10.03 13.44
N SER A 162 -2.95 11.13 13.23
CA SER A 162 -1.54 11.06 12.84
C SER A 162 -0.66 10.40 13.92
N MET A 163 -0.90 10.71 15.19
CA MET A 163 -0.20 10.08 16.33
C MET A 163 -0.44 8.57 16.39
N THR A 164 -1.71 8.15 16.29
CA THR A 164 -2.08 6.73 16.39
C THR A 164 -1.60 5.92 15.19
N LEU A 165 -1.66 6.49 13.98
CA LEU A 165 -1.14 5.87 12.75
C LEU A 165 0.39 5.73 12.83
N SER A 166 1.10 6.80 13.18
CA SER A 166 2.55 6.76 13.36
C SER A 166 2.96 5.73 14.41
N ALA A 167 2.23 5.67 15.52
CA ALA A 167 2.47 4.67 16.56
C ALA A 167 2.29 3.24 16.03
N ALA A 168 1.25 2.95 15.24
CA ALA A 168 1.00 1.63 14.66
C ALA A 168 2.12 1.18 13.71
N ILE A 169 2.70 2.11 12.96
CA ILE A 169 3.72 1.84 11.94
C ILE A 169 5.12 1.71 12.58
N ILE A 170 5.50 2.65 13.43
CA ILE A 170 6.87 2.74 13.97
C ILE A 170 6.99 2.01 15.31
N GLY A 171 5.97 2.08 16.15
CA GLY A 171 6.01 1.63 17.54
C GLY A 171 6.42 0.17 17.74
N PRO A 172 5.91 -0.80 17.00
CA PRO A 172 6.29 -2.20 17.13
C PRO A 172 7.80 -2.40 16.98
N ARG A 173 8.41 -1.67 16.03
CA ARG A 173 9.84 -1.75 15.74
C ARG A 173 10.67 -1.05 16.78
N VAL A 174 10.25 0.12 17.26
CA VAL A 174 10.90 0.82 18.37
C VAL A 174 10.94 -0.07 19.61
N VAL A 175 9.82 -0.75 19.92
CA VAL A 175 9.78 -1.67 21.06
C VAL A 175 10.71 -2.87 20.84
N ALA A 176 10.71 -3.45 19.64
CA ALA A 176 11.55 -4.61 19.34
C ALA A 176 13.04 -4.32 19.39
N ASN A 177 13.46 -3.18 18.83
CA ASN A 177 14.88 -2.88 18.62
C ASN A 177 15.50 -2.04 19.75
N ASN A 178 14.72 -1.15 20.38
CA ASN A 178 15.24 -0.12 21.26
C ASN A 178 14.78 -0.29 22.70
N VAL A 179 13.55 -0.74 22.93
CA VAL A 179 13.01 -0.87 24.30
C VAL A 179 13.29 -2.24 24.90
N ALA A 180 13.20 -3.30 24.08
CA ALA A 180 13.40 -4.67 24.53
C ALA A 180 14.33 -5.46 23.59
N PRO A 181 15.56 -4.97 23.32
CA PRO A 181 16.51 -5.68 22.49
C PRO A 181 16.87 -7.01 23.20
N GLY A 182 16.80 -8.12 22.47
CA GLY A 182 17.06 -9.46 23.01
C GLY A 182 15.82 -10.23 23.47
N MET A 183 14.63 -9.61 23.44
CA MET A 183 13.38 -10.36 23.58
C MET A 183 13.10 -11.12 22.28
N ASP A 184 12.51 -12.33 22.43
CA ASP A 184 12.02 -13.11 21.30
C ASP A 184 11.19 -12.21 20.34
N ARG A 185 11.54 -12.25 19.04
CA ARG A 185 11.05 -11.31 17.99
C ARG A 185 9.52 -11.21 17.91
N GLU A 186 8.79 -12.20 18.35
CA GLU A 186 7.33 -12.17 18.35
C GLU A 186 6.71 -11.45 19.56
N LYS A 187 7.41 -11.33 20.66
CA LYS A 187 6.88 -10.76 21.91
C LYS A 187 6.73 -9.24 21.88
N PRO A 188 7.73 -8.44 21.40
CA PRO A 188 7.62 -7.00 21.36
C PRO A 188 6.43 -6.48 20.56
N PRO A 189 6.14 -6.98 19.33
CA PRO A 189 4.99 -6.54 18.55
C PRO A 189 3.67 -6.80 19.27
N ARG A 190 3.51 -7.98 19.89
CA ARG A 190 2.30 -8.32 20.65
C ARG A 190 2.12 -7.43 21.88
N ARG A 191 3.20 -7.07 22.55
CA ARG A 191 3.17 -6.14 23.70
C ARG A 191 2.73 -4.76 23.24
N PHE A 192 3.34 -4.24 22.17
CA PHE A 192 2.98 -2.95 21.61
C PHE A 192 1.51 -2.92 21.20
N LEU A 193 1.07 -3.88 20.40
CA LEU A 193 -0.30 -3.95 19.91
C LEU A 193 -1.31 -3.97 21.08
N ARG A 194 -1.06 -4.75 22.12
CA ARG A 194 -1.93 -4.81 23.30
C ARG A 194 -2.09 -3.45 23.97
N GLU A 195 -0.99 -2.71 24.19
CA GLU A 195 -1.04 -1.39 24.81
C GLU A 195 -1.68 -0.34 23.89
N HIS A 196 -1.37 -0.37 22.58
CA HIS A 196 -1.98 0.51 21.61
C HIS A 196 -3.50 0.33 21.55
N LEU A 197 -3.99 -0.92 21.50
CA LEU A 197 -5.41 -1.23 21.55
C LEU A 197 -6.06 -0.83 22.88
N ARG A 198 -5.32 -0.89 23.99
CA ARG A 198 -5.80 -0.40 25.29
C ARG A 198 -6.07 1.09 25.27
N VAL A 199 -5.16 1.89 24.70
CA VAL A 199 -5.33 3.33 24.56
C VAL A 199 -6.58 3.64 23.72
N LEU A 200 -6.71 3.00 22.56
CA LEU A 200 -7.85 3.22 21.66
C LEU A 200 -9.19 2.84 22.31
N ARG A 201 -9.23 1.75 23.11
CA ARG A 201 -10.44 1.39 23.88
C ARG A 201 -10.79 2.44 24.93
N ARG A 202 -9.78 2.92 25.67
CA ARG A 202 -9.99 3.98 26.65
C ARG A 202 -10.63 5.20 26.01
N ASP A 203 -10.19 5.53 24.81
CA ASP A 203 -10.62 6.72 24.07
C ASP A 203 -11.92 6.49 23.25
N GLY A 204 -12.54 5.29 23.38
CA GLY A 204 -13.83 4.96 22.75
C GLY A 204 -13.75 4.63 21.26
N LEU A 205 -12.55 4.38 20.74
CA LEU A 205 -12.31 4.11 19.33
C LEU A 205 -12.27 2.62 18.98
N LEU A 206 -12.51 1.75 19.96
CA LEU A 206 -12.67 0.29 19.80
C LEU A 206 -13.86 -0.20 20.59
#